data_3c01f1cf752e6b3e508ab286cd6b1c21
#
_entry.id   3c01f1cf752e6b3e508ab286cd6b1c21
#
_cell.length_a   1.000
_cell.length_b   1.000
_cell.length_c   1.000
_cell.angle_alpha   90.00
_cell.angle_beta   90.00
_cell.angle_gamma   90.00
#
_symmetry.space_group_name_H-M   'P 1'
#
loop_
_entity.id
_entity.type
_entity.pdbx_description
1 polymer ?
#
loop_
_entity_poly.entity_id
_entity_poly.type
_entity_poly.pdbx_seq_one_letter_code
_entity_poly.pdbx_strand_id
1 'polypeptide(L)'
;MKRRKKKRMAVGFTAVGVCVLAVGAGVLFYQKQYNSFDFQMAQAESEFSNKDYDTALKYLERALNLQPDSTEANILQAKIYLKNQEEDKALAILVAAISNAPDSVSAYGELLRLYEKQGEVKKIKELMDDCQSTEVRERYSSYISTLPVISLDGGTYDSKEEVDFSAIEDGTKVYYTLDGKDPDTTSTLYDSASGILLEEEGEYTLKYVAYNAKGIPSDIGMMSYTIEFKTPDAPRITPASGQYEDSMTIKVYVPKGCTAYYEFNGTPTTDSEEYTGPVSMPVGENIFSAILVDENGKISSPASATYVIYQ
;
A
#
# COMPACT_ATOMS: atom_id res chain seq x y z
N MET A 1 -40.23 81.86 43.55
CA MET A 1 -38.83 81.36 43.35
C MET A 1 -38.62 79.91 43.79
N LYS A 2 -39.40 79.26 44.63
CA LYS A 2 -39.21 77.85 45.13
C LYS A 2 -39.51 76.75 44.15
N ARG A 3 -40.42 76.92 43.14
CA ARG A 3 -40.76 75.87 42.17
C ARG A 3 -39.70 75.66 41.10
N ARG A 4 -38.88 76.64 40.69
CA ARG A 4 -37.80 76.47 39.67
C ARG A 4 -36.54 75.71 40.21
N LYS A 5 -36.26 75.80 41.51
CA LYS A 5 -35.14 75.09 42.14
C LYS A 5 -35.41 73.59 42.27
N LYS A 6 -36.68 73.19 42.59
CA LYS A 6 -37.04 71.78 42.66
C LYS A 6 -36.95 71.06 41.29
N LYS A 7 -37.35 71.75 40.18
CA LYS A 7 -37.22 71.18 38.83
C LYS A 7 -35.75 70.97 38.35
N ARG A 8 -34.87 71.91 38.67
CA ARG A 8 -33.42 71.80 38.37
C ARG A 8 -32.73 70.75 39.21
N MET A 9 -33.10 70.50 40.42
CA MET A 9 -32.57 69.41 41.24
C MET A 9 -33.05 68.06 40.76
N ALA A 10 -34.33 67.92 40.38
CA ALA A 10 -34.85 66.67 39.84
C ALA A 10 -34.20 66.25 38.47
N VAL A 11 -33.96 67.26 37.59
CA VAL A 11 -33.26 67.03 36.32
C VAL A 11 -31.78 66.70 36.54
N GLY A 12 -31.11 67.26 37.53
CA GLY A 12 -29.73 66.91 37.88
C GLY A 12 -29.61 65.51 38.45
N PHE A 13 -30.52 65.06 39.29
CA PHE A 13 -30.54 63.71 39.84
C PHE A 13 -30.83 62.61 38.75
N THR A 14 -31.73 62.91 37.79
CA THR A 14 -32.01 61.99 36.66
C THR A 14 -30.83 61.96 35.71
N ALA A 15 -30.15 63.07 35.42
CA ALA A 15 -28.97 63.06 34.53
C ALA A 15 -27.79 62.30 35.15
N VAL A 16 -27.52 62.48 36.44
CA VAL A 16 -26.47 61.70 37.13
C VAL A 16 -26.82 60.21 37.22
N GLY A 17 -28.07 59.85 37.47
CA GLY A 17 -28.53 58.46 37.49
C GLY A 17 -28.37 57.75 36.13
N VAL A 18 -28.69 58.45 35.03
CA VAL A 18 -28.51 57.91 33.66
C VAL A 18 -27.02 57.75 33.32
N CYS A 19 -26.16 58.65 33.70
CA CYS A 19 -24.70 58.55 33.51
C CYS A 19 -24.11 57.40 34.33
N VAL A 20 -24.53 57.19 35.57
CA VAL A 20 -24.07 56.08 36.41
C VAL A 20 -24.52 54.72 35.84
N LEU A 21 -25.77 54.61 35.32
CA LEU A 21 -26.26 53.40 34.64
C LEU A 21 -25.53 53.18 33.34
N ALA A 22 -25.24 54.21 32.56
CA ALA A 22 -24.49 54.05 31.30
C ALA A 22 -23.03 53.64 31.54
N VAL A 23 -22.37 54.19 32.55
CA VAL A 23 -21.02 53.78 32.96
C VAL A 23 -21.04 52.36 33.51
N GLY A 24 -22.02 51.98 34.34
CA GLY A 24 -22.19 50.64 34.87
C GLY A 24 -22.47 49.62 33.78
N ALA A 25 -23.34 49.93 32.81
CA ALA A 25 -23.59 49.09 31.65
C ALA A 25 -22.34 48.92 30.74
N GLY A 26 -21.59 50.04 30.57
CA GLY A 26 -20.31 50.00 29.83
C GLY A 26 -19.25 49.12 30.50
N VAL A 27 -19.12 49.20 31.82
CA VAL A 27 -18.19 48.34 32.59
C VAL A 27 -18.61 46.86 32.53
N LEU A 28 -19.91 46.56 32.67
CA LEU A 28 -20.42 45.21 32.57
C LEU A 28 -20.25 44.62 31.15
N PHE A 29 -20.48 45.45 30.12
CA PHE A 29 -20.24 45.06 28.73
C PHE A 29 -18.76 44.79 28.49
N TYR A 30 -17.87 45.67 28.96
CA TYR A 30 -16.42 45.50 28.86
C TYR A 30 -15.94 44.26 29.62
N GLN A 31 -16.43 44.00 30.84
CA GLN A 31 -16.10 42.80 31.59
C GLN A 31 -16.60 41.54 30.93
N LYS A 32 -17.82 41.56 30.33
CA LYS A 32 -18.37 40.41 29.58
C LYS A 32 -17.56 40.14 28.35
N GLN A 33 -17.14 41.17 27.61
CA GLN A 33 -16.32 41.02 26.42
C GLN A 33 -14.90 40.52 26.76
N TYR A 34 -14.29 41.10 27.83
CA TYR A 34 -12.97 40.72 28.31
C TYR A 34 -12.89 39.25 28.78
N ASN A 35 -14.00 38.71 29.30
CA ASN A 35 -14.11 37.33 29.75
C ASN A 35 -14.73 36.40 28.68
N SER A 36 -14.79 36.79 27.41
CA SER A 36 -15.28 35.93 26.34
C SER A 36 -14.17 35.02 25.81
N PHE A 37 -14.54 33.83 25.31
CA PHE A 37 -13.62 32.91 24.63
C PHE A 37 -12.88 33.61 23.49
N ASP A 38 -13.62 34.29 22.60
CA ASP A 38 -13.06 34.97 21.43
C ASP A 38 -12.01 36.02 21.82
N PHE A 39 -12.22 36.77 22.89
CA PHE A 39 -11.23 37.72 23.36
C PHE A 39 -9.96 37.02 23.87
N GLN A 40 -10.12 35.97 24.68
CA GLN A 40 -8.98 35.22 25.20
C GLN A 40 -8.18 34.57 24.06
N MET A 41 -8.85 33.99 23.07
CA MET A 41 -8.22 33.44 21.88
C MET A 41 -7.46 34.47 21.05
N ALA A 42 -8.09 35.61 20.76
CA ALA A 42 -7.44 36.71 20.02
C ALA A 42 -6.19 37.24 20.73
N GLN A 43 -6.22 37.33 22.07
CA GLN A 43 -5.02 37.72 22.84
C GLN A 43 -3.95 36.63 22.79
N ALA A 44 -4.33 35.33 22.92
CA ALA A 44 -3.40 34.22 22.84
C ALA A 44 -2.69 34.17 21.47
N GLU A 45 -3.42 34.37 20.37
CA GLU A 45 -2.87 34.43 19.00
C GLU A 45 -1.93 35.64 18.82
N SER A 46 -2.30 36.80 19.36
CA SER A 46 -1.46 37.99 19.33
C SER A 46 -0.13 37.75 20.05
N GLU A 47 -0.17 37.19 21.26
CA GLU A 47 1.05 36.91 22.04
C GLU A 47 1.86 35.78 21.44
N PHE A 48 1.22 34.77 20.86
CA PHE A 48 1.93 33.72 20.06
C PHE A 48 2.70 34.34 18.89
N SER A 49 2.08 35.31 18.19
CA SER A 49 2.71 36.00 17.06
C SER A 49 3.88 36.90 17.56
N ASN A 50 3.78 37.48 18.75
CA ASN A 50 4.84 38.22 19.42
C ASN A 50 5.94 37.30 20.00
N LYS A 51 5.76 35.98 19.97
CA LYS A 51 6.64 34.95 20.58
C LYS A 51 6.67 35.03 22.12
N ASP A 52 5.70 35.70 22.76
CA ASP A 52 5.51 35.60 24.19
C ASP A 52 4.62 34.41 24.53
N TYR A 53 5.24 33.25 24.50
CA TYR A 53 4.56 31.94 24.66
C TYR A 53 3.99 31.79 26.09
N ASP A 54 4.64 32.33 27.11
CA ASP A 54 4.18 32.24 28.49
C ASP A 54 2.89 33.02 28.68
N THR A 55 2.79 34.24 28.10
CA THR A 55 1.58 35.03 28.14
C THR A 55 0.47 34.45 27.27
N ALA A 56 0.80 33.92 26.11
CA ALA A 56 -0.15 33.22 25.26
C ALA A 56 -0.80 32.02 25.99
N LEU A 57 0.00 31.18 26.68
CA LEU A 57 -0.52 30.07 27.49
C LEU A 57 -1.49 30.49 28.57
N LYS A 58 -1.26 31.64 29.24
CA LYS A 58 -2.19 32.17 30.24
C LYS A 58 -3.54 32.59 29.66
N TYR A 59 -3.55 33.14 28.45
CA TYR A 59 -4.78 33.42 27.71
C TYR A 59 -5.48 32.18 27.27
N LEU A 60 -4.73 31.18 26.75
CA LEU A 60 -5.27 29.90 26.37
C LEU A 60 -5.87 29.10 27.52
N GLU A 61 -5.23 29.10 28.69
CA GLU A 61 -5.81 28.51 29.91
C GLU A 61 -7.19 29.09 30.22
N ARG A 62 -7.34 30.43 30.12
CA ARG A 62 -8.63 31.09 30.31
C ARG A 62 -9.64 30.75 29.22
N ALA A 63 -9.20 30.66 27.96
CA ALA A 63 -10.05 30.25 26.86
C ALA A 63 -10.55 28.80 27.04
N LEU A 64 -9.66 27.85 27.38
CA LEU A 64 -9.98 26.44 27.63
C LEU A 64 -10.85 26.26 28.89
N ASN A 65 -10.74 27.12 29.91
CA ASN A 65 -11.67 27.13 31.05
C ASN A 65 -13.10 27.50 30.60
N LEU A 66 -13.25 28.27 29.53
CA LEU A 66 -14.56 28.68 28.98
C LEU A 66 -15.08 27.64 27.98
N GLN A 67 -14.20 27.04 27.18
CA GLN A 67 -14.50 26.02 26.19
C GLN A 67 -13.41 24.94 26.17
N PRO A 68 -13.52 23.92 27.05
CA PRO A 68 -12.48 22.89 27.22
C PRO A 68 -12.20 22.08 25.95
N ASP A 69 -13.22 21.85 25.12
CA ASP A 69 -13.15 21.04 23.92
C ASP A 69 -12.83 21.84 22.65
N SER A 70 -12.43 23.11 22.78
CA SER A 70 -12.08 23.95 21.63
C SER A 70 -10.84 23.38 20.93
N THR A 71 -11.06 22.80 19.73
CA THR A 71 -9.99 22.26 18.88
C THR A 71 -8.98 23.34 18.51
N GLU A 72 -9.44 24.55 18.22
CA GLU A 72 -8.59 25.70 17.87
C GLU A 72 -7.64 26.09 19.01
N ALA A 73 -8.17 26.22 20.22
CA ALA A 73 -7.37 26.53 21.40
C ALA A 73 -6.36 25.43 21.73
N ASN A 74 -6.77 24.17 21.65
CA ASN A 74 -5.91 23.03 21.87
C ASN A 74 -4.77 22.96 20.82
N ILE A 75 -5.07 23.21 19.53
CA ILE A 75 -4.03 23.25 18.48
C ILE A 75 -3.05 24.39 18.74
N LEU A 76 -3.52 25.58 19.11
CA LEU A 76 -2.63 26.71 19.41
C LEU A 76 -1.74 26.41 20.64
N GLN A 77 -2.29 25.76 21.66
CA GLN A 77 -1.54 25.31 22.83
C GLN A 77 -0.45 24.30 22.45
N ALA A 78 -0.80 23.31 21.61
CA ALA A 78 0.16 22.34 21.11
C ALA A 78 1.29 23.01 20.31
N LYS A 79 0.97 23.98 19.44
CA LYS A 79 1.96 24.76 18.70
C LYS A 79 2.93 25.50 19.64
N ILE A 80 2.45 26.06 20.73
CA ILE A 80 3.31 26.72 21.72
C ILE A 80 4.23 25.70 22.38
N TYR A 81 3.72 24.54 22.80
CA TYR A 81 4.56 23.50 23.38
C TYR A 81 5.63 22.99 22.39
N LEU A 82 5.30 22.87 21.10
CA LEU A 82 6.29 22.54 20.07
C LEU A 82 7.39 23.61 19.93
N LYS A 83 7.04 24.91 20.08
CA LYS A 83 8.02 26.01 20.09
C LYS A 83 8.92 25.97 21.33
N ASN A 84 8.38 25.55 22.45
CA ASN A 84 9.10 25.37 23.71
C ASN A 84 9.89 24.04 23.79
N GLN A 85 9.87 23.20 22.72
CA GLN A 85 10.48 21.87 22.68
C GLN A 85 9.86 20.86 23.67
N GLU A 86 8.62 21.08 24.08
CA GLU A 86 7.84 20.21 24.95
C GLU A 86 6.97 19.26 24.11
N GLU A 87 7.62 18.42 23.28
CA GLU A 87 6.94 17.58 22.27
C GLU A 87 5.92 16.61 22.88
N ASP A 88 6.20 16.03 24.04
CA ASP A 88 5.29 15.07 24.71
C ASP A 88 3.96 15.73 25.08
N LYS A 89 4.00 16.99 25.55
CA LYS A 89 2.78 17.74 25.87
C LYS A 89 1.99 18.06 24.60
N ALA A 90 2.68 18.49 23.56
CA ALA A 90 2.05 18.77 22.27
C ALA A 90 1.40 17.52 21.70
N LEU A 91 2.09 16.36 21.75
CA LEU A 91 1.58 15.08 21.30
C LEU A 91 0.27 14.71 22.00
N ALA A 92 0.27 14.76 23.35
CA ALA A 92 -0.92 14.42 24.12
C ALA A 92 -2.14 15.29 23.76
N ILE A 93 -1.91 16.61 23.57
CA ILE A 93 -2.97 17.55 23.20
C ILE A 93 -3.49 17.30 21.78
N LEU A 94 -2.59 17.05 20.81
CA LEU A 94 -2.99 16.82 19.42
C LEU A 94 -3.76 15.51 19.25
N VAL A 95 -3.35 14.44 19.94
CA VAL A 95 -4.09 13.18 19.97
C VAL A 95 -5.49 13.37 20.57
N ALA A 96 -5.61 14.11 21.69
CA ALA A 96 -6.90 14.41 22.27
C ALA A 96 -7.75 15.30 21.34
N ALA A 97 -7.15 16.30 20.67
CA ALA A 97 -7.85 17.17 19.72
C ALA A 97 -8.43 16.39 18.52
N ILE A 98 -7.69 15.42 17.98
CA ILE A 98 -8.16 14.52 16.91
C ILE A 98 -9.29 13.62 17.43
N SER A 99 -9.18 13.10 18.65
CA SER A 99 -10.24 12.27 19.25
C SER A 99 -11.56 13.04 19.40
N ASN A 100 -11.50 14.34 19.75
CA ASN A 100 -12.66 15.19 19.90
C ASN A 100 -13.21 15.73 18.57
N ALA A 101 -12.32 15.95 17.59
CA ALA A 101 -12.66 16.45 16.27
C ALA A 101 -11.94 15.62 15.19
N PRO A 102 -12.47 14.44 14.81
CA PRO A 102 -11.81 13.50 13.88
C PRO A 102 -11.69 13.99 12.43
N ASP A 103 -12.32 15.12 12.11
CA ASP A 103 -12.27 15.79 10.81
C ASP A 103 -11.37 17.03 10.80
N SER A 104 -10.67 17.32 11.92
CA SER A 104 -9.83 18.52 12.05
C SER A 104 -8.54 18.41 11.21
N VAL A 105 -8.58 18.94 9.98
CA VAL A 105 -7.41 19.02 9.08
C VAL A 105 -6.20 19.65 9.77
N SER A 106 -6.42 20.69 10.59
CA SER A 106 -5.33 21.37 11.29
C SER A 106 -4.68 20.50 12.37
N ALA A 107 -5.46 19.74 13.15
CA ALA A 107 -4.92 18.85 14.18
C ALA A 107 -4.09 17.72 13.57
N TYR A 108 -4.61 17.08 12.52
CA TYR A 108 -3.85 16.08 11.75
C TYR A 108 -2.55 16.66 11.20
N GLY A 109 -2.60 17.87 10.61
CA GLY A 109 -1.42 18.50 10.06
C GLY A 109 -0.30 18.75 11.05
N GLU A 110 -0.62 19.19 12.28
CA GLU A 110 0.39 19.39 13.32
C GLU A 110 0.93 18.06 13.84
N LEU A 111 0.09 17.03 14.01
CA LEU A 111 0.52 15.71 14.47
C LEU A 111 1.37 15.00 13.42
N LEU A 112 1.00 15.05 12.14
CA LEU A 112 1.79 14.48 11.04
C LEU A 112 3.17 15.13 10.97
N ARG A 113 3.28 16.46 11.08
CA ARG A 113 4.56 17.16 11.11
C ARG A 113 5.42 16.76 12.32
N LEU A 114 4.80 16.54 13.48
CA LEU A 114 5.50 16.09 14.68
C LEU A 114 6.08 14.69 14.46
N TYR A 115 5.26 13.74 13.99
CA TYR A 115 5.72 12.38 13.68
C TYR A 115 6.78 12.34 12.58
N GLU A 116 6.62 13.14 11.51
CA GLU A 116 7.61 13.25 10.43
C GLU A 116 8.96 13.77 10.98
N LYS A 117 8.95 14.78 11.86
CA LYS A 117 10.16 15.29 12.52
C LYS A 117 10.84 14.23 13.40
N GLN A 118 10.06 13.37 14.04
CA GLN A 118 10.54 12.28 14.89
C GLN A 118 10.95 11.03 14.11
N GLY A 119 10.65 10.96 12.80
CA GLY A 119 10.88 9.77 11.97
C GLY A 119 9.93 8.60 12.29
N GLU A 120 8.81 8.87 12.92
CA GLU A 120 7.83 7.90 13.39
C GLU A 120 6.88 7.43 12.27
N VAL A 121 7.45 6.86 11.22
CA VAL A 121 6.76 6.45 9.98
C VAL A 121 5.59 5.50 10.26
N LYS A 122 5.77 4.59 11.23
CA LYS A 122 4.70 3.65 11.62
C LYS A 122 3.50 4.37 12.23
N LYS A 123 3.74 5.36 13.10
CA LYS A 123 2.66 6.15 13.70
C LYS A 123 1.96 7.03 12.66
N ILE A 124 2.68 7.49 11.64
CA ILE A 124 2.06 8.20 10.51
C ILE A 124 1.09 7.29 9.79
N LYS A 125 1.52 6.04 9.45
CA LYS A 125 0.65 5.06 8.80
C LYS A 125 -0.58 4.78 9.64
N GLU A 126 -0.40 4.42 10.92
CA GLU A 126 -1.50 4.13 11.85
C GLU A 126 -2.50 5.29 11.93
N LEU A 127 -2.01 6.54 12.07
CA LEU A 127 -2.84 7.74 12.14
C LEU A 127 -3.68 7.94 10.86
N MET A 128 -3.10 7.70 9.69
CA MET A 128 -3.79 7.89 8.41
C MET A 128 -4.71 6.74 8.05
N ASP A 129 -4.39 5.52 8.48
CA ASP A 129 -5.26 4.33 8.32
C ASP A 129 -6.53 4.46 9.17
N ASP A 130 -6.41 4.95 10.41
CA ASP A 130 -7.54 5.18 11.33
C ASP A 130 -8.41 6.39 10.92
N CYS A 131 -7.88 7.28 10.07
CA CYS A 131 -8.59 8.49 9.65
C CYS A 131 -9.75 8.18 8.71
N GLN A 132 -10.98 8.51 9.15
CA GLN A 132 -12.21 8.34 8.36
C GLN A 132 -12.63 9.60 7.59
N SER A 133 -12.00 10.75 7.84
CA SER A 133 -12.32 12.01 7.17
C SER A 133 -11.76 12.04 5.75
N THR A 134 -12.64 12.13 4.76
CA THR A 134 -12.24 12.27 3.34
C THR A 134 -11.41 13.53 3.13
N GLU A 135 -11.79 14.66 3.74
CA GLU A 135 -11.07 15.92 3.59
C GLU A 135 -9.63 15.83 4.13
N VAL A 136 -9.45 15.19 5.30
CA VAL A 136 -8.11 14.96 5.88
C VAL A 136 -7.29 14.05 4.99
N ARG A 137 -7.86 12.93 4.53
CA ARG A 137 -7.17 11.97 3.66
C ARG A 137 -6.77 12.58 2.31
N GLU A 138 -7.63 13.36 1.70
CA GLU A 138 -7.31 14.09 0.46
C GLU A 138 -6.20 15.12 0.70
N ARG A 139 -6.32 15.93 1.76
CA ARG A 139 -5.35 16.96 2.11
C ARG A 139 -3.95 16.42 2.40
N TYR A 140 -3.89 15.24 3.00
CA TYR A 140 -2.65 14.58 3.44
C TYR A 140 -2.38 13.27 2.67
N SER A 141 -2.84 13.16 1.43
CA SER A 141 -2.66 11.98 0.59
C SER A 141 -1.19 11.55 0.45
N SER A 142 -0.25 12.49 0.46
CA SER A 142 1.19 12.17 0.44
C SER A 142 1.70 11.39 1.66
N TYR A 143 0.91 11.28 2.72
CA TYR A 143 1.18 10.45 3.90
C TYR A 143 0.47 9.09 3.85
N ILE A 144 -0.20 8.78 2.74
CA ILE A 144 -0.83 7.49 2.49
C ILE A 144 -0.01 6.77 1.42
N SER A 145 0.22 5.48 1.61
CA SER A 145 0.80 4.62 0.59
C SER A 145 -0.22 3.58 0.18
N THR A 146 -0.42 3.41 -1.12
CA THR A 146 -1.36 2.45 -1.69
C THR A 146 -0.62 1.24 -2.24
N LEU A 147 -1.26 0.08 -2.19
CA LEU A 147 -0.74 -1.11 -2.87
C LEU A 147 -0.80 -0.91 -4.39
N PRO A 148 0.26 -1.29 -5.13
CA PRO A 148 0.19 -1.36 -6.58
C PRO A 148 -0.78 -2.45 -7.03
N VAL A 149 -1.28 -2.31 -8.25
CA VAL A 149 -2.14 -3.32 -8.88
C VAL A 149 -1.26 -4.40 -9.49
N ILE A 150 -1.52 -5.65 -9.12
CA ILE A 150 -0.82 -6.83 -9.64
C ILE A 150 -1.39 -7.23 -11.00
N SER A 151 -0.52 -7.67 -11.93
CA SER A 151 -0.91 -8.00 -13.31
C SER A 151 -1.49 -9.40 -13.46
N LEU A 152 -1.11 -10.35 -12.58
CA LEU A 152 -1.46 -11.76 -12.66
C LEU A 152 -2.20 -12.19 -11.40
N ASP A 153 -3.38 -12.76 -11.56
CA ASP A 153 -4.14 -13.34 -10.46
C ASP A 153 -3.46 -14.58 -9.89
N GLY A 154 -3.72 -14.90 -8.62
CA GLY A 154 -3.24 -16.12 -8.01
C GLY A 154 -3.88 -17.37 -8.64
N GLY A 155 -3.11 -18.44 -8.76
CA GLY A 155 -3.62 -19.68 -9.36
C GLY A 155 -2.55 -20.67 -9.75
N THR A 156 -2.96 -21.70 -10.51
CA THR A 156 -2.07 -22.72 -11.09
C THR A 156 -1.89 -22.44 -12.57
N TYR A 157 -0.65 -22.43 -13.02
CA TYR A 157 -0.24 -22.14 -14.39
C TYR A 157 0.62 -23.28 -14.92
N ASP A 158 0.47 -23.55 -16.21
CA ASP A 158 1.18 -24.66 -16.88
C ASP A 158 2.37 -24.19 -17.75
N SER A 159 2.72 -22.92 -17.62
CA SER A 159 3.83 -22.25 -18.27
C SER A 159 4.57 -21.33 -17.31
N LYS A 160 5.74 -20.87 -17.71
CA LYS A 160 6.45 -19.77 -17.04
C LYS A 160 5.62 -18.52 -17.09
N GLU A 161 5.54 -17.81 -15.96
CA GLU A 161 4.74 -16.61 -15.83
C GLU A 161 5.59 -15.42 -15.39
N GLU A 162 5.14 -14.23 -15.76
CA GLU A 162 5.72 -12.96 -15.34
C GLU A 162 4.66 -12.16 -14.60
N VAL A 163 5.03 -11.66 -13.40
CA VAL A 163 4.15 -10.84 -12.57
C VAL A 163 4.68 -9.42 -12.54
N ASP A 164 3.82 -8.48 -12.90
CA ASP A 164 4.12 -7.06 -12.91
C ASP A 164 3.24 -6.30 -11.93
N PHE A 165 3.71 -5.12 -11.55
CA PHE A 165 2.93 -4.14 -10.82
C PHE A 165 2.64 -2.92 -11.68
N SER A 166 1.41 -2.41 -11.57
CA SER A 166 0.96 -1.16 -12.18
C SER A 166 0.40 -0.20 -11.14
N ALA A 167 0.04 1.01 -11.56
CA ALA A 167 -0.46 2.08 -10.68
C ALA A 167 0.54 2.44 -9.55
N ILE A 168 1.84 2.40 -9.84
CA ILE A 168 2.89 2.81 -8.91
C ILE A 168 3.03 4.34 -9.03
N GLU A 169 2.82 5.05 -7.91
CA GLU A 169 2.98 6.49 -7.85
C GLU A 169 4.45 6.90 -7.93
N ASP A 170 4.72 8.10 -8.44
CA ASP A 170 6.08 8.63 -8.58
C ASP A 170 6.84 8.62 -7.24
N GLY A 171 8.07 8.12 -7.26
CA GLY A 171 8.93 8.02 -6.10
C GLY A 171 8.61 6.85 -5.16
N THR A 172 7.61 6.02 -5.49
CA THR A 172 7.28 4.81 -4.73
C THR A 172 8.24 3.68 -5.09
N LYS A 173 8.65 2.92 -4.08
CA LYS A 173 9.46 1.70 -4.22
C LYS A 173 8.65 0.51 -3.74
N VAL A 174 8.59 -0.53 -4.56
CA VAL A 174 7.90 -1.79 -4.22
C VAL A 174 8.95 -2.84 -3.87
N TYR A 175 8.82 -3.47 -2.71
CA TYR A 175 9.65 -4.58 -2.29
C TYR A 175 8.82 -5.85 -2.19
N TYR A 176 9.41 -7.00 -2.51
CA TYR A 176 8.69 -8.26 -2.51
C TYR A 176 9.53 -9.44 -2.02
N THR A 177 8.84 -10.53 -1.67
CA THR A 177 9.38 -11.86 -1.40
C THR A 177 8.54 -12.90 -2.14
N LEU A 178 9.13 -14.06 -2.47
CA LEU A 178 8.42 -15.20 -3.10
C LEU A 178 8.23 -16.38 -2.14
N ASP A 179 8.77 -16.28 -0.92
CA ASP A 179 8.75 -17.34 0.10
C ASP A 179 7.71 -17.14 1.20
N GLY A 180 6.82 -16.15 1.04
CA GLY A 180 5.75 -15.83 1.98
C GLY A 180 6.17 -15.06 3.24
N LYS A 181 7.45 -14.68 3.37
CA LYS A 181 7.88 -13.77 4.44
C LYS A 181 7.40 -12.36 4.16
N ASP A 182 7.15 -11.60 5.23
CA ASP A 182 6.77 -10.19 5.10
C ASP A 182 7.94 -9.37 4.52
N PRO A 183 7.74 -8.66 3.41
CA PRO A 183 8.79 -7.86 2.79
C PRO A 183 9.04 -6.56 3.57
N ASP A 184 10.30 -6.13 3.54
CA ASP A 184 10.74 -4.84 4.05
C ASP A 184 11.74 -4.19 3.07
N THR A 185 12.36 -3.07 3.47
CA THR A 185 13.32 -2.33 2.64
C THR A 185 14.63 -3.09 2.36
N THR A 186 14.85 -4.26 2.97
CA THR A 186 15.99 -5.15 2.71
C THR A 186 15.64 -6.28 1.75
N SER A 187 14.35 -6.46 1.45
CA SER A 187 13.83 -7.45 0.51
C SER A 187 14.14 -7.06 -0.95
N THR A 188 13.77 -7.91 -1.90
CA THR A 188 14.01 -7.64 -3.31
C THR A 188 13.23 -6.43 -3.78
N LEU A 189 13.93 -5.45 -4.35
CA LEU A 189 13.29 -4.29 -4.98
C LEU A 189 12.73 -4.69 -6.34
N TYR A 190 11.47 -4.39 -6.58
CA TYR A 190 10.83 -4.60 -7.88
C TYR A 190 11.40 -3.66 -8.93
N ASP A 191 11.73 -4.23 -10.08
CA ASP A 191 12.16 -3.53 -11.29
C ASP A 191 11.17 -3.78 -12.41
N SER A 192 10.49 -2.75 -12.86
CA SER A 192 9.50 -2.82 -13.93
C SER A 192 10.09 -3.17 -15.32
N ALA A 193 11.41 -3.16 -15.47
CA ALA A 193 12.06 -3.57 -16.71
C ALA A 193 12.23 -5.09 -16.82
N SER A 194 12.20 -5.82 -15.71
CA SER A 194 12.42 -7.27 -15.66
C SER A 194 11.24 -8.06 -15.09
N GLY A 195 10.26 -7.41 -14.48
CA GLY A 195 9.13 -8.08 -13.84
C GLY A 195 9.54 -9.02 -12.71
N ILE A 196 8.63 -9.85 -12.24
CA ILE A 196 8.89 -10.97 -11.31
C ILE A 196 8.66 -12.25 -12.07
N LEU A 197 9.73 -13.00 -12.32
CA LEU A 197 9.68 -14.21 -13.12
C LEU A 197 9.42 -15.44 -12.25
N LEU A 198 8.40 -16.24 -12.62
CA LEU A 198 8.08 -17.54 -12.04
C LEU A 198 8.46 -18.60 -13.07
N GLU A 199 9.73 -19.02 -13.07
CA GLU A 199 10.31 -19.84 -14.15
C GLU A 199 10.43 -21.32 -13.80
N GLU A 200 10.43 -21.65 -12.52
CA GLU A 200 10.59 -23.02 -12.03
C GLU A 200 9.26 -23.59 -11.56
N GLU A 201 9.10 -24.92 -11.63
CA GLU A 201 7.96 -25.59 -11.01
C GLU A 201 8.00 -25.45 -9.49
N GLY A 202 6.84 -25.19 -8.91
CA GLY A 202 6.71 -25.06 -7.47
C GLY A 202 5.59 -24.13 -7.04
N GLU A 203 5.50 -23.98 -5.72
CA GLU A 203 4.56 -23.05 -5.07
C GLU A 203 5.30 -21.77 -4.69
N TYR A 204 4.72 -20.65 -5.08
CA TYR A 204 5.21 -19.32 -4.75
C TYR A 204 4.19 -18.57 -3.91
N THR A 205 4.63 -18.01 -2.81
CA THR A 205 3.82 -17.07 -2.04
C THR A 205 4.45 -15.69 -2.16
N LEU A 206 3.97 -14.94 -3.15
CA LEU A 206 4.38 -13.56 -3.35
C LEU A 206 3.76 -12.68 -2.28
N LYS A 207 4.59 -12.00 -1.50
CA LYS A 207 4.18 -10.88 -0.66
C LYS A 207 4.90 -9.61 -1.11
N TYR A 208 4.20 -8.47 -1.05
CA TYR A 208 4.76 -7.20 -1.51
C TYR A 208 4.25 -6.02 -0.70
N VAL A 209 5.06 -4.98 -0.60
CA VAL A 209 4.79 -3.73 0.10
C VAL A 209 5.32 -2.55 -0.71
N ALA A 210 4.55 -1.48 -0.79
CA ALA A 210 4.97 -0.25 -1.43
C ALA A 210 5.38 0.78 -0.36
N TYR A 211 6.51 1.43 -0.54
CA TYR A 211 6.95 2.58 0.26
C TYR A 211 6.84 3.83 -0.61
N ASN A 212 5.98 4.76 -0.23
CA ASN A 212 5.82 6.02 -0.97
C ASN A 212 7.08 6.92 -0.86
N ALA A 213 7.06 8.08 -1.52
CA ALA A 213 8.19 9.01 -1.54
C ALA A 213 8.62 9.53 -0.14
N LYS A 214 7.75 9.42 0.87
CA LYS A 214 8.05 9.75 2.28
C LYS A 214 8.54 8.54 3.08
N GLY A 215 8.66 7.38 2.46
CA GLY A 215 9.05 6.13 3.12
C GLY A 215 7.95 5.50 3.98
N ILE A 216 6.70 5.88 3.76
CA ILE A 216 5.56 5.32 4.47
C ILE A 216 5.12 4.04 3.76
N PRO A 217 5.01 2.89 4.47
CA PRO A 217 4.61 1.64 3.85
C PRO A 217 3.10 1.57 3.59
N SER A 218 2.73 0.87 2.54
CA SER A 218 1.36 0.38 2.33
C SER A 218 1.03 -0.77 3.30
N ASP A 219 -0.15 -1.34 3.17
CA ASP A 219 -0.41 -2.69 3.65
C ASP A 219 0.44 -3.69 2.86
N ILE A 220 0.52 -4.94 3.37
CA ILE A 220 1.20 -6.03 2.67
C ILE A 220 0.17 -6.71 1.77
N GLY A 221 0.44 -6.71 0.46
CA GLY A 221 -0.29 -7.53 -0.51
C GLY A 221 0.24 -8.96 -0.53
N MET A 222 -0.62 -9.92 -0.84
CA MET A 222 -0.25 -11.33 -0.95
C MET A 222 -0.97 -12.00 -2.11
N MET A 223 -0.22 -12.86 -2.84
CA MET A 223 -0.75 -13.69 -3.92
C MET A 223 -0.03 -15.04 -3.91
N SER A 224 -0.73 -16.11 -4.26
CA SER A 224 -0.14 -17.46 -4.32
C SER A 224 -0.23 -18.00 -5.74
N TYR A 225 0.86 -18.59 -6.21
CA TYR A 225 0.98 -19.19 -7.53
C TYR A 225 1.52 -20.61 -7.40
N THR A 226 1.06 -21.49 -8.29
CA THR A 226 1.63 -22.83 -8.50
C THR A 226 2.03 -22.93 -9.97
N ILE A 227 3.28 -23.20 -10.25
CA ILE A 227 3.75 -23.48 -11.60
C ILE A 227 3.91 -24.99 -11.73
N GLU A 228 3.17 -25.59 -12.67
CA GLU A 228 3.15 -27.03 -12.93
C GLU A 228 3.12 -27.26 -14.45
N PHE A 229 4.29 -27.46 -15.07
CA PHE A 229 4.39 -27.61 -16.52
C PHE A 229 3.69 -28.86 -17.00
N LYS A 230 2.95 -28.75 -18.09
CA LYS A 230 2.31 -29.89 -18.77
C LYS A 230 3.35 -30.85 -19.35
N THR A 231 3.12 -32.14 -19.11
CA THR A 231 3.85 -33.18 -19.81
C THR A 231 3.41 -33.24 -21.27
N PRO A 232 4.32 -33.30 -22.26
CA PRO A 232 3.97 -33.50 -23.66
C PRO A 232 3.14 -34.77 -23.88
N ASP A 233 2.22 -34.73 -24.83
CA ASP A 233 1.53 -35.94 -25.27
C ASP A 233 2.51 -36.97 -25.88
N ALA A 234 2.16 -38.27 -25.83
CA ALA A 234 2.98 -39.32 -26.44
C ALA A 234 3.22 -39.04 -27.94
N PRO A 235 4.42 -39.28 -28.46
CA PRO A 235 4.73 -39.06 -29.88
C PRO A 235 3.88 -39.91 -30.81
N ARG A 236 3.50 -39.35 -31.96
CA ARG A 236 2.84 -40.10 -33.02
C ARG A 236 3.85 -40.71 -33.93
N ILE A 237 3.79 -42.08 -34.08
CA ILE A 237 4.69 -42.90 -34.91
C ILE A 237 3.95 -43.32 -36.17
N THR A 238 4.60 -43.24 -37.31
CA THR A 238 4.10 -43.74 -38.60
C THR A 238 5.18 -44.48 -39.36
N PRO A 239 4.81 -45.52 -40.08
CA PRO A 239 3.51 -46.15 -40.22
C PRO A 239 3.06 -46.87 -38.95
N ALA A 240 1.82 -47.33 -38.89
CA ALA A 240 1.31 -48.11 -37.77
C ALA A 240 2.03 -49.47 -37.64
N SER A 241 1.88 -50.12 -36.46
CA SER A 241 2.38 -51.49 -36.28
C SER A 241 1.86 -52.42 -37.37
N GLY A 242 2.69 -53.27 -37.86
CA GLY A 242 2.30 -54.24 -38.94
C GLY A 242 3.44 -55.04 -39.49
N GLN A 243 3.06 -55.85 -40.47
CA GLN A 243 3.98 -56.66 -41.30
C GLN A 243 4.16 -55.97 -42.65
N TYR A 244 5.39 -55.87 -43.10
CA TYR A 244 5.75 -55.14 -44.31
C TYR A 244 6.69 -56.03 -45.15
N GLU A 245 6.46 -56.06 -46.49
CA GLU A 245 7.27 -56.85 -47.40
C GLU A 245 8.61 -56.21 -47.70
N ASP A 246 8.63 -54.86 -47.70
CA ASP A 246 9.82 -54.05 -47.95
C ASP A 246 10.20 -53.24 -46.74
N SER A 247 11.50 -52.94 -46.58
CA SER A 247 11.96 -51.98 -45.56
C SER A 247 11.41 -50.59 -45.84
N MET A 248 10.71 -50.06 -44.86
CA MET A 248 10.14 -48.69 -44.88
C MET A 248 10.86 -47.82 -43.87
N THR A 249 10.53 -46.50 -43.86
CA THR A 249 11.07 -45.57 -42.87
C THR A 249 10.02 -45.25 -41.82
N ILE A 250 10.45 -45.26 -40.57
CA ILE A 250 9.66 -44.84 -39.41
C ILE A 250 9.80 -43.34 -39.25
N LYS A 251 8.66 -42.66 -39.09
CA LYS A 251 8.61 -41.25 -38.84
C LYS A 251 7.94 -40.97 -37.49
N VAL A 252 8.56 -40.11 -36.70
CA VAL A 252 8.00 -39.58 -35.45
C VAL A 252 7.58 -38.15 -35.69
N TYR A 253 6.35 -37.81 -35.30
CA TYR A 253 5.91 -36.43 -35.30
C TYR A 253 6.45 -35.77 -34.05
N VAL A 254 7.31 -34.75 -34.23
CA VAL A 254 7.92 -33.97 -33.16
C VAL A 254 7.31 -32.59 -33.17
N PRO A 255 6.52 -32.20 -32.14
CA PRO A 255 5.97 -30.84 -31.99
C PRO A 255 7.10 -29.82 -31.85
N LYS A 256 6.78 -28.57 -32.17
CA LYS A 256 7.69 -27.42 -31.90
C LYS A 256 7.99 -27.33 -30.40
N GLY A 257 9.24 -27.13 -30.04
CA GLY A 257 9.68 -27.04 -28.64
C GLY A 257 9.95 -28.41 -28.00
N CYS A 258 9.81 -29.52 -28.74
CA CYS A 258 10.15 -30.87 -28.27
C CYS A 258 11.34 -31.44 -29.01
N THR A 259 12.10 -32.31 -28.34
CA THR A 259 13.08 -33.22 -28.90
C THR A 259 12.57 -34.65 -28.75
N ALA A 260 12.70 -35.51 -29.75
CA ALA A 260 12.32 -36.90 -29.65
C ALA A 260 13.55 -37.81 -29.48
N TYR A 261 13.42 -38.81 -28.62
CA TYR A 261 14.42 -39.89 -28.46
C TYR A 261 13.75 -41.23 -28.74
N TYR A 262 14.49 -42.15 -29.33
CA TYR A 262 13.94 -43.43 -29.66
C TYR A 262 14.90 -44.58 -29.35
N GLU A 263 14.35 -45.79 -29.29
CA GLU A 263 15.10 -47.02 -29.10
C GLU A 263 14.38 -48.20 -29.77
N PHE A 264 15.18 -49.13 -30.31
CA PHE A 264 14.66 -50.40 -30.77
C PHE A 264 14.75 -51.44 -29.65
N ASN A 265 13.65 -52.19 -29.45
CA ASN A 265 13.56 -53.33 -28.51
C ASN A 265 13.89 -52.91 -27.04
N GLY A 266 13.76 -51.65 -26.72
CA GLY A 266 14.03 -51.10 -25.41
C GLY A 266 13.04 -50.00 -25.01
N THR A 267 13.25 -49.42 -23.81
CA THR A 267 12.51 -48.27 -23.34
C THR A 267 13.33 -47.00 -23.55
N PRO A 268 12.88 -46.08 -24.40
CA PRO A 268 13.65 -44.88 -24.68
C PRO A 268 13.76 -43.98 -23.43
N THR A 269 14.93 -43.34 -23.28
CA THR A 269 15.28 -42.37 -22.27
C THR A 269 15.91 -41.16 -22.95
N THR A 270 16.26 -40.12 -22.19
CA THR A 270 17.01 -38.97 -22.70
C THR A 270 18.45 -39.30 -23.13
N ASP A 271 18.95 -40.49 -22.76
CA ASP A 271 20.26 -41.02 -23.19
C ASP A 271 20.16 -41.90 -24.46
N SER A 272 18.94 -42.20 -24.94
CA SER A 272 18.71 -42.96 -26.16
C SER A 272 19.01 -42.11 -27.40
N GLU A 273 18.91 -42.71 -28.58
CA GLU A 273 19.22 -42.03 -29.85
C GLU A 273 18.23 -40.90 -30.14
N GLU A 274 18.75 -39.71 -30.45
CA GLU A 274 17.93 -38.56 -30.82
C GLU A 274 17.34 -38.74 -32.21
N TYR A 275 16.04 -38.51 -32.34
CA TYR A 275 15.35 -38.60 -33.63
C TYR A 275 15.55 -37.28 -34.41
N THR A 276 16.45 -37.33 -35.39
CA THR A 276 16.75 -36.20 -36.29
C THR A 276 16.08 -36.31 -37.66
N GLY A 277 15.41 -37.44 -37.95
CA GLY A 277 14.73 -37.70 -39.22
C GLY A 277 14.27 -39.14 -39.35
N PRO A 278 13.68 -39.52 -40.52
CA PRO A 278 13.16 -40.88 -40.75
C PRO A 278 14.19 -41.99 -40.52
N VAL A 279 13.83 -43.01 -39.72
CA VAL A 279 14.67 -44.13 -39.32
C VAL A 279 14.29 -45.38 -40.15
N SER A 280 15.26 -46.11 -40.68
CA SER A 280 14.97 -47.32 -41.40
C SER A 280 14.51 -48.49 -40.50
N MET A 281 13.49 -49.23 -40.93
CA MET A 281 13.05 -50.42 -40.21
C MET A 281 14.09 -51.54 -40.33
N PRO A 282 14.56 -52.09 -39.18
CA PRO A 282 15.44 -53.31 -39.25
C PRO A 282 14.67 -54.52 -39.71
N VAL A 283 15.39 -55.51 -40.36
CA VAL A 283 14.84 -56.81 -40.74
C VAL A 283 14.48 -57.58 -39.45
N GLY A 284 13.44 -58.42 -39.56
CA GLY A 284 12.90 -59.20 -38.45
C GLY A 284 11.82 -58.46 -37.66
N GLU A 285 11.51 -59.00 -36.49
CA GLU A 285 10.53 -58.41 -35.58
C GLU A 285 11.23 -57.40 -34.66
N ASN A 286 10.80 -56.16 -34.69
CA ASN A 286 11.36 -55.09 -33.88
C ASN A 286 10.27 -54.21 -33.31
N ILE A 287 10.44 -53.75 -32.04
CA ILE A 287 9.62 -52.76 -31.40
C ILE A 287 10.39 -51.45 -31.47
N PHE A 288 9.82 -50.46 -32.14
CA PHE A 288 10.32 -49.08 -32.12
C PHE A 288 9.54 -48.30 -31.07
N SER A 289 10.23 -47.75 -30.11
CA SER A 289 9.63 -46.93 -29.06
C SER A 289 10.24 -45.53 -29.07
N ALA A 290 9.44 -44.51 -28.83
CA ALA A 290 9.90 -43.10 -28.76
C ALA A 290 9.23 -42.34 -27.65
N ILE A 291 9.94 -41.33 -27.15
CA ILE A 291 9.46 -40.33 -26.20
C ILE A 291 9.69 -38.93 -26.76
N LEU A 292 8.96 -37.95 -26.25
CA LEU A 292 9.21 -36.52 -26.45
C LEU A 292 9.71 -35.90 -25.15
N VAL A 293 10.62 -34.94 -25.28
CA VAL A 293 11.12 -34.11 -24.18
C VAL A 293 10.90 -32.68 -24.60
N ASP A 294 10.20 -31.91 -23.80
CA ASP A 294 9.94 -30.49 -24.06
C ASP A 294 11.09 -29.57 -23.55
N GLU A 295 10.98 -28.28 -23.80
CA GLU A 295 11.96 -27.26 -23.38
C GLU A 295 12.09 -27.10 -21.86
N ASN A 296 11.11 -27.58 -21.10
CA ASN A 296 11.13 -27.61 -19.63
C ASN A 296 11.69 -28.90 -19.05
N GLY A 297 12.12 -29.84 -19.93
CA GLY A 297 12.65 -31.16 -19.55
C GLY A 297 11.56 -32.20 -19.22
N LYS A 298 10.27 -31.89 -19.46
CA LYS A 298 9.18 -32.88 -19.26
C LYS A 298 9.19 -33.94 -20.30
N ILE A 299 9.06 -35.20 -19.85
CA ILE A 299 9.13 -36.39 -20.68
C ILE A 299 7.72 -36.92 -20.90
N SER A 300 7.34 -37.15 -22.16
CA SER A 300 6.06 -37.77 -22.51
C SER A 300 5.99 -39.25 -22.08
N SER A 301 4.77 -39.77 -22.03
CA SER A 301 4.62 -41.25 -22.10
C SER A 301 5.22 -41.81 -23.40
N PRO A 302 5.84 -43.00 -23.38
CA PRO A 302 6.38 -43.60 -24.59
C PRO A 302 5.26 -44.04 -25.54
N ALA A 303 5.48 -43.84 -26.83
CA ALA A 303 4.71 -44.49 -27.87
C ALA A 303 5.54 -45.63 -28.48
N SER A 304 4.90 -46.75 -28.85
CA SER A 304 5.58 -47.89 -29.43
C SER A 304 4.82 -48.40 -30.65
N ALA A 305 5.59 -48.91 -31.62
CA ALA A 305 5.06 -49.60 -32.78
C ALA A 305 5.91 -50.86 -33.07
N THR A 306 5.25 -51.98 -33.39
CA THR A 306 5.90 -53.24 -33.69
C THR A 306 5.92 -53.44 -35.22
N TYR A 307 7.07 -53.70 -35.75
CA TYR A 307 7.30 -53.94 -37.20
C TYR A 307 7.89 -55.27 -37.41
N VAL A 308 7.38 -56.02 -38.43
CA VAL A 308 7.91 -57.27 -38.91
C VAL A 308 8.27 -57.14 -40.39
N ILE A 309 9.55 -57.20 -40.71
CA ILE A 309 10.05 -57.12 -42.07
C ILE A 309 10.57 -58.54 -42.52
N TYR A 310 9.95 -59.08 -43.53
CA TYR A 310 10.39 -60.35 -44.12
C TYR A 310 11.48 -60.09 -45.16
N GLN A 311 12.53 -60.93 -45.15
CA GLN A 311 13.53 -60.94 -46.20
C GLN A 311 13.08 -61.76 -47.40
#